data_0bfd6d6c22b99cb52a82f9d0904d30eb
#
_entry.id   0bfd6d6c22b99cb52a82f9d0904d30eb
#
_cell.length_a   1.000
_cell.length_b   1.000
_cell.length_c   1.000
_cell.angle_alpha   90.00
_cell.angle_beta   90.00
_cell.angle_gamma   90.00
#
_symmetry.space_group_name_H-M   'P 1'
#
loop_
_entity.id
_entity.type
_entity.pdbx_description
1 polymer ?
#
loop_
_entity_poly.entity_id
_entity_poly.type
_entity_poly.pdbx_seq_one_letter_code
_entity_poly.pdbx_strand_id
1 'polypeptide(L)'
;MKTFIDGYTENEELITLWIHDIKIPISIIKLIIDENMDLSFEPTLKDIDFQVRNIDDSLNKLLYLTRLDDFDKDFIISNVNVKKIIEKVISKHAKYFISKKLKLKLINLDYYILTDEKWLFFVIDQLISNSIKYVNYNGCILIRCHIENNNLILTIYDNGIGIKQEDLSRVFNKGFTGNNGRVNTKSTGLGLYLVKSLCDKVGYTIFIKSKINCYTAVSIGFPNFSDKKI
;
A
#
# COMPACT_ATOMS: atom_id res chain seq x y z
N MET A 1 10.16 -31.77 9.30
CA MET A 1 10.71 -31.04 10.45
C MET A 1 11.33 -29.69 10.07
N LYS A 2 12.09 -29.56 8.98
CA LYS A 2 12.60 -28.26 8.48
C LYS A 2 11.49 -27.23 8.16
N THR A 3 10.43 -27.62 7.47
CA THR A 3 9.32 -26.73 7.07
C THR A 3 8.52 -26.13 8.24
N PHE A 4 8.45 -26.80 9.40
CA PHE A 4 7.77 -26.28 10.59
C PHE A 4 8.63 -25.23 11.33
N ILE A 5 9.94 -25.40 11.34
CA ILE A 5 10.87 -24.47 11.98
C ILE A 5 11.00 -23.20 11.13
N ASP A 6 11.03 -23.34 9.78
CA ASP A 6 11.11 -22.20 8.87
C ASP A 6 9.86 -21.29 8.97
N GLY A 7 8.66 -21.85 9.11
CA GLY A 7 7.43 -21.09 9.30
C GLY A 7 7.34 -20.38 10.66
N TYR A 8 7.94 -20.95 11.72
CA TYR A 8 7.93 -20.31 13.05
C TYR A 8 8.89 -19.10 13.09
N THR A 9 10.08 -19.22 12.51
CA THR A 9 11.06 -18.13 12.40
C THR A 9 10.58 -17.00 11.51
N GLU A 10 9.86 -17.30 10.42
CA GLU A 10 9.26 -16.29 9.55
C GLU A 10 8.19 -15.44 10.26
N ASN A 11 7.40 -16.05 11.15
CA ASN A 11 6.38 -15.33 11.92
C ASN A 11 7.01 -14.46 13.02
N GLU A 12 8.07 -14.90 13.69
CA GLU A 12 8.78 -14.11 14.70
C GLU A 12 9.43 -12.84 14.09
N GLU A 13 10.04 -12.96 12.91
CA GLU A 13 10.61 -11.81 12.19
C GLU A 13 9.53 -10.78 11.81
N LEU A 14 8.35 -11.24 11.36
CA LEU A 14 7.22 -10.36 11.05
C LEU A 14 6.71 -9.61 12.27
N ILE A 15 6.52 -10.32 13.39
CA ILE A 15 6.09 -9.73 14.65
C ILE A 15 7.10 -8.68 15.12
N THR A 16 8.39 -8.96 14.99
CA THR A 16 9.47 -8.03 15.38
C THR A 16 9.46 -6.75 14.54
N LEU A 17 9.35 -6.88 13.21
CA LEU A 17 9.21 -5.73 12.29
C LEU A 17 7.98 -4.90 12.63
N TRP A 18 6.87 -5.55 12.94
CA TRP A 18 5.61 -4.90 13.27
C TRP A 18 5.65 -4.17 14.62
N ILE A 19 6.23 -4.79 15.67
CA ILE A 19 6.42 -4.13 16.97
C ILE A 19 7.26 -2.86 16.79
N HIS A 20 8.27 -2.89 15.95
CA HIS A 20 9.09 -1.74 15.62
C HIS A 20 8.26 -0.62 14.96
N ASP A 21 7.35 -0.96 14.02
CA ASP A 21 6.50 0.02 13.33
C ASP A 21 5.49 0.73 14.24
N ILE A 22 5.00 0.05 15.27
CA ILE A 22 4.12 0.66 16.26
C ILE A 22 4.91 1.48 17.29
N LYS A 23 6.09 1.03 17.68
CA LYS A 23 6.92 1.76 18.66
C LYS A 23 7.32 3.16 18.18
N ILE A 24 7.61 3.31 16.88
CA ILE A 24 8.04 4.59 16.33
C ILE A 24 6.99 5.69 16.52
N PRO A 25 5.76 5.56 15.97
CA PRO A 25 4.74 6.59 16.14
C PRO A 25 4.37 6.84 17.60
N ILE A 26 4.37 5.81 18.45
CA ILE A 26 4.15 5.97 19.89
C ILE A 26 5.26 6.84 20.52
N SER A 27 6.53 6.60 20.16
CA SER A 27 7.65 7.40 20.67
C SER A 27 7.58 8.84 20.19
N ILE A 28 7.14 9.08 18.94
CA ILE A 28 6.94 10.43 18.41
C ILE A 28 5.80 11.13 19.14
N ILE A 29 4.67 10.45 19.40
CA ILE A 29 3.56 11.02 20.19
C ILE A 29 4.05 11.43 21.58
N LYS A 30 4.84 10.59 22.26
CA LYS A 30 5.41 10.92 23.57
C LYS A 30 6.29 12.17 23.51
N LEU A 31 7.19 12.26 22.53
CA LEU A 31 8.03 13.44 22.33
C LEU A 31 7.20 14.70 22.08
N ILE A 32 6.15 14.62 21.24
CA ILE A 32 5.26 15.75 20.98
C ILE A 32 4.56 16.22 22.27
N ILE A 33 4.12 15.28 23.11
CA ILE A 33 3.48 15.61 24.39
C ILE A 33 4.50 16.25 25.34
N ASP A 34 5.69 15.67 25.46
CA ASP A 34 6.73 16.14 26.37
C ASP A 34 7.26 17.55 26.01
N GLU A 35 7.41 17.84 24.69
CA GLU A 35 7.89 19.13 24.21
C GLU A 35 6.84 20.24 24.22
N ASN A 36 5.54 19.91 24.25
CA ASN A 36 4.45 20.88 24.08
C ASN A 36 3.62 21.09 25.35
N MET A 37 4.13 20.75 26.54
CA MET A 37 3.42 21.01 27.80
C MET A 37 3.08 22.49 28.01
N ASP A 38 3.74 23.42 27.30
CA ASP A 38 3.59 24.88 27.46
C ASP A 38 3.14 25.66 26.19
N LEU A 39 2.79 25.03 25.07
CA LEU A 39 2.52 25.70 23.79
C LEU A 39 1.16 25.38 23.16
N SER A 40 0.71 26.26 22.27
CA SER A 40 -0.61 26.24 21.58
C SER A 40 -1.00 24.88 20.98
N PHE A 41 -2.17 24.41 21.31
CA PHE A 41 -2.71 23.06 21.11
C PHE A 41 -2.93 22.62 19.66
N GLU A 42 -3.14 23.53 18.69
CA GLU A 42 -3.60 23.16 17.34
C GLU A 42 -2.58 22.44 16.43
N PRO A 43 -1.32 22.84 16.31
CA PRO A 43 -0.34 22.11 15.50
C PRO A 43 -0.07 20.72 16.08
N THR A 44 0.03 20.65 17.41
CA THR A 44 0.32 19.43 18.17
C THR A 44 -0.73 18.33 17.96
N LEU A 45 -2.02 18.68 17.93
CA LEU A 45 -3.11 17.73 17.68
C LEU A 45 -3.06 17.13 16.26
N LYS A 46 -2.64 17.91 15.25
CA LYS A 46 -2.50 17.42 13.88
C LYS A 46 -1.36 16.40 13.75
N ASP A 47 -0.28 16.64 14.45
CA ASP A 47 0.88 15.73 14.44
C ASP A 47 0.57 14.43 15.21
N ILE A 48 -0.16 14.52 16.32
CA ILE A 48 -0.66 13.34 17.04
C ILE A 48 -1.64 12.56 16.16
N ASP A 49 -2.65 13.20 15.52
CA ASP A 49 -3.59 12.54 14.59
C ASP A 49 -2.85 11.80 13.47
N PHE A 50 -1.78 12.39 12.94
CA PHE A 50 -0.94 11.74 11.95
C PHE A 50 -0.27 10.47 12.48
N GLN A 51 0.28 10.48 13.70
CA GLN A 51 0.93 9.31 14.29
C GLN A 51 -0.08 8.21 14.66
N VAL A 52 -1.27 8.57 15.14
CA VAL A 52 -2.36 7.62 15.41
C VAL A 52 -2.77 6.90 14.12
N ARG A 53 -2.89 7.61 12.98
CA ARG A 53 -3.17 6.98 11.68
C ARG A 53 -2.06 6.02 11.23
N ASN A 54 -0.80 6.34 11.50
CA ASN A 54 0.31 5.44 11.20
C ASN A 54 0.22 4.13 12.01
N ILE A 55 -0.24 4.22 13.27
CA ILE A 55 -0.52 3.04 14.11
C ILE A 55 -1.67 2.23 13.52
N ASP A 56 -2.78 2.85 13.16
CA ASP A 56 -3.92 2.19 12.54
C ASP A 56 -3.56 1.47 11.23
N ASP A 57 -2.77 2.12 10.37
CA ASP A 57 -2.29 1.50 9.12
C ASP A 57 -1.37 0.30 9.41
N SER A 58 -0.55 0.36 10.45
CA SER A 58 0.31 -0.75 10.86
C SER A 58 -0.50 -1.92 11.43
N LEU A 59 -1.51 -1.64 12.26
CA LEU A 59 -2.45 -2.64 12.79
C LEU A 59 -3.24 -3.33 11.66
N ASN A 60 -3.74 -2.55 10.70
CA ASN A 60 -4.46 -3.10 9.56
C ASN A 60 -3.57 -4.04 8.73
N LYS A 61 -2.31 -3.69 8.48
CA LYS A 61 -1.35 -4.58 7.79
C LYS A 61 -1.17 -5.90 8.52
N LEU A 62 -1.06 -5.86 9.85
CA LEU A 62 -0.97 -7.08 10.65
C LEU A 62 -2.23 -7.93 10.52
N LEU A 63 -3.42 -7.33 10.63
CA LEU A 63 -4.68 -8.06 10.48
C LEU A 63 -4.78 -8.74 9.12
N TYR A 64 -4.34 -8.08 8.04
CA TYR A 64 -4.31 -8.71 6.72
C TYR A 64 -3.27 -9.84 6.65
N LEU A 65 -2.14 -9.69 7.31
CA LEU A 65 -1.10 -10.70 7.34
C LEU A 65 -1.57 -11.98 8.06
N THR A 66 -2.18 -11.85 9.23
CA THR A 66 -2.74 -12.99 9.97
C THR A 66 -3.89 -13.68 9.21
N ARG A 67 -4.69 -12.91 8.46
CA ARG A 67 -5.76 -13.46 7.63
C ARG A 67 -5.28 -14.12 6.35
N LEU A 68 -4.06 -13.84 5.90
CA LEU A 68 -3.49 -14.54 4.74
C LEU A 68 -3.37 -16.05 4.98
N ASP A 69 -3.14 -16.50 6.21
CA ASP A 69 -3.05 -17.93 6.55
C ASP A 69 -4.42 -18.62 6.48
N ASP A 70 -5.50 -17.90 6.82
CA ASP A 70 -6.90 -18.38 6.77
C ASP A 70 -7.68 -17.78 5.56
N PHE A 71 -6.98 -17.37 4.51
CA PHE A 71 -7.53 -16.66 3.36
C PHE A 71 -8.77 -17.33 2.77
N ASP A 72 -8.75 -18.66 2.61
CA ASP A 72 -9.84 -19.42 1.97
C ASP A 72 -11.15 -19.37 2.77
N LYS A 73 -11.11 -19.09 4.07
CA LYS A 73 -12.30 -18.99 4.92
C LYS A 73 -12.97 -17.62 4.87
N ASP A 74 -12.17 -16.56 4.63
CA ASP A 74 -12.62 -15.18 4.72
C ASP A 74 -12.88 -14.52 3.35
N PHE A 75 -12.48 -15.18 2.24
CA PHE A 75 -12.57 -14.62 0.90
C PHE A 75 -13.98 -14.72 0.32
N ILE A 76 -14.66 -13.58 0.19
CA ILE A 76 -16.04 -13.50 -0.32
C ILE A 76 -16.02 -12.92 -1.73
N ILE A 77 -16.21 -13.78 -2.75
CA ILE A 77 -16.24 -13.34 -4.13
C ILE A 77 -17.52 -12.56 -4.42
N SER A 78 -17.34 -11.36 -4.94
CA SER A 78 -18.44 -10.50 -5.42
C SER A 78 -18.01 -9.76 -6.70
N ASN A 79 -19.01 -9.21 -7.40
CA ASN A 79 -18.75 -8.40 -8.59
C ASN A 79 -18.43 -6.96 -8.17
N VAL A 80 -17.13 -6.60 -8.16
CA VAL A 80 -16.63 -5.36 -7.62
C VAL A 80 -16.30 -4.36 -8.73
N ASN A 81 -16.84 -3.14 -8.63
CA ASN A 81 -16.51 -2.05 -9.55
C ASN A 81 -15.17 -1.41 -9.13
N VAL A 82 -14.17 -1.49 -10.01
CA VAL A 82 -12.79 -1.00 -9.78
C VAL A 82 -12.78 0.50 -9.48
N LYS A 83 -13.55 1.29 -10.23
CA LYS A 83 -13.65 2.74 -10.05
C LYS A 83 -14.13 3.11 -8.66
N LYS A 84 -15.17 2.44 -8.15
CA LYS A 84 -15.71 2.71 -6.81
C LYS A 84 -14.68 2.43 -5.71
N ILE A 85 -13.88 1.38 -5.84
CA ILE A 85 -12.82 1.08 -4.88
C ILE A 85 -11.72 2.15 -4.91
N ILE A 86 -11.29 2.55 -6.11
CA ILE A 86 -10.29 3.62 -6.29
C ILE A 86 -10.81 4.94 -5.67
N GLU A 87 -12.06 5.32 -5.93
CA GLU A 87 -12.67 6.53 -5.35
C GLU A 87 -12.72 6.48 -3.82
N LYS A 88 -13.06 5.33 -3.22
CA LYS A 88 -13.01 5.12 -1.75
C LYS A 88 -11.59 5.33 -1.20
N VAL A 89 -10.58 4.75 -1.86
CA VAL A 89 -9.19 4.89 -1.42
C VAL A 89 -8.69 6.33 -1.58
N ILE A 90 -9.00 6.99 -2.70
CA ILE A 90 -8.64 8.40 -2.91
C ILE A 90 -9.27 9.28 -1.82
N SER A 91 -10.53 9.05 -1.47
CA SER A 91 -11.22 9.78 -0.39
C SER A 91 -10.54 9.57 0.96
N LYS A 92 -10.10 8.36 1.27
CA LYS A 92 -9.31 8.06 2.48
C LYS A 92 -8.04 8.90 2.54
N HIS A 93 -7.36 9.09 1.40
CA HIS A 93 -6.09 9.81 1.31
C HIS A 93 -6.23 11.29 0.90
N ALA A 94 -7.44 11.86 0.82
CA ALA A 94 -7.68 13.20 0.29
C ALA A 94 -6.82 14.29 0.95
N LYS A 95 -6.64 14.24 2.27
CA LYS A 95 -5.79 15.19 3.01
C LYS A 95 -4.34 15.23 2.47
N TYR A 96 -3.78 14.06 2.11
CA TYR A 96 -2.41 13.99 1.57
C TYR A 96 -2.32 14.51 0.15
N PHE A 97 -3.33 14.25 -0.69
CA PHE A 97 -3.41 14.83 -2.03
C PHE A 97 -3.43 16.36 -1.97
N ILE A 98 -4.22 16.93 -1.06
CA ILE A 98 -4.33 18.39 -0.88
C ILE A 98 -3.02 18.94 -0.30
N SER A 99 -2.49 18.38 0.79
CA SER A 99 -1.30 18.90 1.47
C SER A 99 -0.06 18.89 0.60
N LYS A 100 0.14 17.84 -0.21
CA LYS A 100 1.25 17.74 -1.18
C LYS A 100 0.94 18.38 -2.53
N LYS A 101 -0.26 18.95 -2.74
CA LYS A 101 -0.75 19.52 -4.03
C LYS A 101 -0.59 18.53 -5.19
N LEU A 102 -0.95 17.26 -4.97
CA LEU A 102 -0.79 16.21 -5.98
C LEU A 102 -1.83 16.34 -7.09
N LYS A 103 -1.39 16.18 -8.33
CA LYS A 103 -2.27 16.07 -9.50
C LYS A 103 -2.70 14.61 -9.64
N LEU A 104 -4.02 14.38 -9.69
CA LEU A 104 -4.60 13.07 -9.90
C LEU A 104 -5.21 12.96 -11.29
N LYS A 105 -4.89 11.89 -12.02
CA LYS A 105 -5.52 11.55 -13.30
C LYS A 105 -6.10 10.13 -13.22
N LEU A 106 -7.37 10.00 -13.60
CA LEU A 106 -8.11 8.74 -13.64
C LEU A 106 -8.54 8.46 -15.08
N ILE A 107 -8.21 7.26 -15.62
CA ILE A 107 -8.46 6.92 -17.02
C ILE A 107 -9.03 5.51 -17.12
N ASN A 108 -10.20 5.34 -17.75
CA ASN A 108 -10.83 4.07 -18.09
C ASN A 108 -10.95 3.10 -16.91
N LEU A 109 -11.58 3.53 -15.82
CA LEU A 109 -11.68 2.73 -14.58
C LEU A 109 -12.98 1.94 -14.44
N ASP A 110 -13.93 2.10 -15.36
CA ASP A 110 -15.29 1.56 -15.22
C ASP A 110 -15.39 0.10 -15.69
N TYR A 111 -14.68 -0.74 -14.93
CA TYR A 111 -14.66 -2.20 -15.09
C TYR A 111 -15.12 -2.89 -13.81
N TYR A 112 -15.62 -4.11 -13.98
CA TYR A 112 -15.99 -4.99 -12.89
C TYR A 112 -15.09 -6.22 -12.89
N ILE A 113 -14.70 -6.67 -11.69
CA ILE A 113 -13.89 -7.86 -11.48
C ILE A 113 -14.56 -8.75 -10.41
N LEU A 114 -14.43 -10.06 -10.55
CA LEU A 114 -14.86 -11.03 -9.54
C LEU A 114 -13.74 -11.16 -8.51
N THR A 115 -13.98 -10.60 -7.32
CA THR A 115 -13.00 -10.58 -6.22
C THR A 115 -13.69 -10.26 -4.89
N ASP A 116 -12.92 -10.28 -3.82
CA ASP A 116 -13.36 -9.75 -2.53
C ASP A 116 -13.08 -8.23 -2.45
N GLU A 117 -14.12 -7.45 -2.12
CA GLU A 117 -14.04 -5.99 -2.05
C GLU A 117 -13.02 -5.49 -1.02
N LYS A 118 -12.93 -6.15 0.15
CA LYS A 118 -12.03 -5.74 1.24
C LYS A 118 -10.57 -5.95 0.85
N TRP A 119 -10.28 -7.09 0.23
CA TRP A 119 -8.95 -7.41 -0.22
C TRP A 119 -8.49 -6.53 -1.39
N LEU A 120 -9.38 -6.26 -2.35
CA LEU A 120 -9.08 -5.32 -3.43
C LEU A 120 -8.83 -3.91 -2.89
N PHE A 121 -9.67 -3.46 -1.94
CA PHE A 121 -9.48 -2.17 -1.27
C PHE A 121 -8.10 -2.10 -0.61
N PHE A 122 -7.69 -3.12 0.14
CA PHE A 122 -6.39 -3.17 0.78
C PHE A 122 -5.24 -3.08 -0.24
N VAL A 123 -5.30 -3.84 -1.32
CA VAL A 123 -4.27 -3.83 -2.36
C VAL A 123 -4.11 -2.44 -2.98
N ILE A 124 -5.22 -1.83 -3.39
CA ILE A 124 -5.22 -0.49 -4.01
C ILE A 124 -4.76 0.57 -3.00
N ASP A 125 -5.19 0.46 -1.74
CA ASP A 125 -4.78 1.36 -0.64
C ASP A 125 -3.27 1.32 -0.43
N GLN A 126 -2.66 0.14 -0.37
CA GLN A 126 -1.21 0.00 -0.22
C GLN A 126 -0.43 0.61 -1.40
N LEU A 127 -0.90 0.43 -2.63
CA LEU A 127 -0.25 0.96 -3.82
C LEU A 127 -0.37 2.49 -3.90
N ILE A 128 -1.56 3.05 -3.64
CA ILE A 128 -1.78 4.50 -3.62
C ILE A 128 -1.01 5.15 -2.47
N SER A 129 -1.00 4.55 -1.27
CA SER A 129 -0.23 5.00 -0.13
C SER A 129 1.27 5.07 -0.45
N ASN A 130 1.82 4.05 -1.12
CA ASN A 130 3.20 4.06 -1.59
C ASN A 130 3.45 5.20 -2.60
N SER A 131 2.59 5.38 -3.58
CA SER A 131 2.71 6.48 -4.55
C SER A 131 2.69 7.85 -3.86
N ILE A 132 1.77 8.08 -2.92
CA ILE A 132 1.69 9.33 -2.13
C ILE A 132 2.97 9.54 -1.31
N LYS A 133 3.51 8.47 -0.74
CA LYS A 133 4.71 8.52 0.09
C LYS A 133 5.93 8.99 -0.69
N TYR A 134 6.13 8.44 -1.89
CA TYR A 134 7.34 8.61 -2.68
C TYR A 134 7.26 9.68 -3.78
N VAL A 135 6.06 10.19 -4.07
CA VAL A 135 5.88 11.32 -4.98
C VAL A 135 6.29 12.63 -4.30
N ASN A 136 6.94 13.52 -5.07
CA ASN A 136 7.33 14.83 -4.59
C ASN A 136 6.12 15.79 -4.47
N TYR A 137 6.32 16.90 -3.77
CA TYR A 137 5.36 18.01 -3.75
C TYR A 137 5.05 18.51 -5.16
N ASN A 138 3.79 18.85 -5.45
CA ASN A 138 3.28 19.16 -6.80
C ASN A 138 3.39 18.00 -7.82
N GLY A 139 3.65 16.77 -7.39
CA GLY A 139 3.77 15.63 -8.28
C GLY A 139 2.44 15.15 -8.86
N CYS A 140 2.50 14.04 -9.60
CA CYS A 140 1.34 13.48 -10.30
C CYS A 140 1.20 11.99 -9.99
N ILE A 141 -0.04 11.56 -9.73
CA ILE A 141 -0.44 10.15 -9.68
C ILE A 141 -1.46 9.92 -10.80
N LEU A 142 -1.20 8.90 -11.63
CA LEU A 142 -2.09 8.46 -12.70
C LEU A 142 -2.56 7.04 -12.41
N ILE A 143 -3.86 6.83 -12.41
CA ILE A 143 -4.47 5.51 -12.26
C ILE A 143 -5.25 5.21 -13.54
N ARG A 144 -4.95 4.09 -14.18
CA ARG A 144 -5.60 3.70 -15.44
C ARG A 144 -5.84 2.22 -15.52
N CYS A 145 -6.91 1.84 -16.22
CA CYS A 145 -7.14 0.47 -16.69
C CYS A 145 -6.99 0.40 -18.21
N HIS A 146 -6.50 -0.74 -18.69
CA HIS A 146 -6.53 -1.13 -20.10
C HIS A 146 -6.58 -2.65 -20.20
N ILE A 147 -6.98 -3.14 -21.35
CA ILE A 147 -7.04 -4.58 -21.62
C ILE A 147 -5.78 -4.98 -22.38
N GLU A 148 -5.12 -6.02 -21.91
CA GLU A 148 -3.95 -6.61 -22.53
C GLU A 148 -3.99 -8.14 -22.39
N ASN A 149 -3.83 -8.87 -23.48
CA ASN A 149 -3.85 -10.34 -23.51
C ASN A 149 -5.04 -10.96 -22.74
N ASN A 150 -6.23 -10.41 -22.95
CA ASN A 150 -7.48 -10.83 -22.30
C ASN A 150 -7.48 -10.67 -20.76
N ASN A 151 -6.60 -9.84 -20.21
CA ASN A 151 -6.60 -9.44 -18.80
C ASN A 151 -6.91 -7.95 -18.69
N LEU A 152 -7.61 -7.57 -17.64
CA LEU A 152 -7.71 -6.16 -17.23
C LEU A 152 -6.46 -5.78 -16.47
N ILE A 153 -5.72 -4.80 -16.95
CA ILE A 153 -4.51 -4.29 -16.29
C ILE A 153 -4.84 -2.95 -15.62
N LEU A 154 -4.80 -2.94 -14.30
CA LEU A 154 -4.83 -1.71 -13.50
C LEU A 154 -3.40 -1.24 -13.24
N THR A 155 -3.06 -0.04 -13.66
CA THR A 155 -1.75 0.58 -13.41
C THR A 155 -1.90 1.81 -12.53
N ILE A 156 -1.12 1.86 -11.45
CA ILE A 156 -0.93 3.03 -10.60
C ILE A 156 0.48 3.53 -10.87
N TYR A 157 0.56 4.74 -11.40
CA TYR A 157 1.80 5.42 -11.80
C TYR A 157 2.00 6.67 -10.96
N ASP A 158 3.21 6.92 -10.51
CA ASP A 158 3.64 8.16 -9.91
C ASP A 158 4.94 8.69 -10.55
N ASN A 159 5.10 10.00 -10.56
CA ASN A 159 6.32 10.66 -11.01
C ASN A 159 7.26 11.01 -9.83
N GLY A 160 7.35 10.12 -8.87
CA GLY A 160 8.18 10.27 -7.68
C GLY A 160 9.65 9.95 -7.88
N ILE A 161 10.30 9.62 -6.78
CA ILE A 161 11.75 9.37 -6.74
C ILE A 161 12.21 8.14 -7.52
N GLY A 162 11.28 7.25 -7.90
CA GLY A 162 11.58 6.00 -8.59
C GLY A 162 12.38 5.01 -7.73
N ILE A 163 12.71 3.88 -8.35
CA ILE A 163 13.41 2.76 -7.72
C ILE A 163 14.66 2.44 -8.57
N LYS A 164 15.75 2.12 -7.90
CA LYS A 164 16.97 1.67 -8.57
C LYS A 164 16.76 0.33 -9.26
N GLN A 165 17.39 0.12 -10.41
CA GLN A 165 17.27 -1.12 -11.18
C GLN A 165 17.67 -2.36 -10.36
N GLU A 166 18.71 -2.25 -9.53
CA GLU A 166 19.20 -3.31 -8.64
C GLU A 166 18.19 -3.73 -7.56
N ASP A 167 17.27 -2.83 -7.19
CA ASP A 167 16.27 -3.05 -6.15
C ASP A 167 14.95 -3.63 -6.71
N LEU A 168 14.67 -3.49 -8.02
CA LEU A 168 13.39 -3.87 -8.63
C LEU A 168 13.03 -5.34 -8.41
N SER A 169 13.99 -6.23 -8.43
CA SER A 169 13.76 -7.67 -8.18
C SER A 169 13.43 -7.99 -6.72
N ARG A 170 13.70 -7.06 -5.81
CA ARG A 170 13.58 -7.25 -4.35
C ARG A 170 12.44 -6.48 -3.72
N VAL A 171 11.76 -5.57 -4.44
CA VAL A 171 10.72 -4.69 -3.87
C VAL A 171 9.54 -5.43 -3.27
N PHE A 172 9.30 -6.67 -3.70
CA PHE A 172 8.25 -7.55 -3.17
C PHE A 172 8.76 -8.49 -2.07
N ASN A 173 10.04 -8.47 -1.74
CA ASN A 173 10.57 -9.28 -0.67
C ASN A 173 10.14 -8.73 0.69
N LYS A 174 9.87 -9.64 1.61
CA LYS A 174 9.52 -9.36 3.00
C LYS A 174 10.55 -8.44 3.66
N GLY A 175 10.07 -7.33 4.26
CA GLY A 175 10.93 -6.39 4.98
C GLY A 175 11.88 -5.58 4.10
N PHE A 176 11.79 -5.69 2.77
CA PHE A 176 12.65 -4.91 1.90
C PHE A 176 12.27 -3.42 1.90
N THR A 177 13.21 -2.61 2.31
CA THR A 177 13.13 -1.14 2.24
C THR A 177 14.36 -0.65 1.49
N GLY A 178 14.23 -0.23 0.26
CA GLY A 178 15.35 0.36 -0.49
C GLY A 178 16.05 1.49 0.29
N ASN A 179 17.19 1.97 -0.17
CA ASN A 179 17.98 3.01 0.52
C ASN A 179 17.15 4.24 0.94
N ASN A 180 16.16 4.62 0.14
CA ASN A 180 15.26 5.75 0.43
C ASN A 180 14.27 5.47 1.58
N GLY A 181 13.90 4.21 1.78
CA GLY A 181 13.01 3.79 2.88
C GLY A 181 13.70 3.74 4.24
N ARG A 182 15.04 3.63 4.27
CA ARG A 182 15.83 3.61 5.50
C ARG A 182 16.14 5.01 6.03
N VAL A 183 16.34 5.97 5.15
CA VAL A 183 16.84 7.31 5.50
C VAL A 183 15.72 8.32 5.74
N ASN A 184 14.70 8.36 4.87
CA ASN A 184 13.72 9.46 4.86
C ASN A 184 12.33 9.09 5.36
N THR A 185 11.97 7.82 5.34
CA THR A 185 10.63 7.37 5.75
C THR A 185 10.74 5.96 6.31
N LYS A 186 10.90 5.82 7.61
CA LYS A 186 10.94 4.53 8.29
C LYS A 186 9.77 3.64 7.83
N SER A 187 9.99 2.79 6.81
CA SER A 187 9.01 1.86 6.26
C SER A 187 9.44 0.43 6.54
N THR A 188 8.51 -0.42 6.94
CA THR A 188 8.77 -1.84 7.25
C THR A 188 9.04 -2.73 6.04
N GLY A 189 8.74 -2.25 4.82
CA GLY A 189 8.82 -3.10 3.64
C GLY A 189 7.76 -4.21 3.58
N LEU A 190 6.71 -4.14 4.40
CA LEU A 190 5.64 -5.14 4.42
C LEU A 190 4.53 -4.87 3.39
N GLY A 191 4.30 -3.62 2.99
CA GLY A 191 3.18 -3.25 2.13
C GLY A 191 3.18 -3.95 0.77
N LEU A 192 4.27 -3.86 0.01
CA LEU A 192 4.38 -4.51 -1.31
C LEU A 192 4.49 -6.04 -1.19
N TYR A 193 5.12 -6.55 -0.15
CA TYR A 193 5.14 -7.98 0.15
C TYR A 193 3.73 -8.54 0.32
N LEU A 194 2.89 -7.89 1.15
CA LEU A 194 1.49 -8.29 1.36
C LEU A 194 0.66 -8.22 0.08
N VAL A 195 0.85 -7.15 -0.71
CA VAL A 195 0.19 -7.02 -2.03
C VAL A 195 0.57 -8.18 -2.94
N LYS A 196 1.86 -8.52 -3.04
CA LYS A 196 2.34 -9.66 -3.85
C LYS A 196 1.77 -10.98 -3.36
N SER A 197 1.87 -11.25 -2.04
CA SER A 197 1.36 -12.49 -1.44
C SER A 197 -0.13 -12.68 -1.69
N LEU A 198 -0.90 -11.58 -1.61
CA LEU A 198 -2.32 -11.61 -1.90
C LEU A 198 -2.61 -11.85 -3.38
N CYS A 199 -1.93 -11.12 -4.28
CA CYS A 199 -2.08 -11.32 -5.71
C CYS A 199 -1.81 -12.78 -6.10
N ASP A 200 -0.77 -13.40 -5.52
CA ASP A 200 -0.44 -14.80 -5.78
C ASP A 200 -1.54 -15.75 -5.31
N LYS A 201 -2.15 -15.50 -4.14
CA LYS A 201 -3.24 -16.33 -3.61
C LYS A 201 -4.51 -16.27 -4.46
N VAL A 202 -4.84 -15.10 -5.03
CA VAL A 202 -6.06 -14.92 -5.87
C VAL A 202 -5.80 -15.15 -7.36
N GLY A 203 -4.58 -15.49 -7.75
CA GLY A 203 -4.22 -15.72 -9.16
C GLY A 203 -4.10 -14.44 -10.00
N TYR A 204 -3.82 -13.29 -9.37
CA TYR A 204 -3.55 -12.04 -10.05
C TYR A 204 -2.05 -11.91 -10.36
N THR A 205 -1.74 -11.30 -11.50
CA THR A 205 -0.37 -10.94 -11.80
C THR A 205 -0.05 -9.55 -11.27
N ILE A 206 1.16 -9.37 -10.73
CA ILE A 206 1.65 -8.05 -10.33
C ILE A 206 3.06 -7.83 -10.86
N PHE A 207 3.31 -6.65 -11.40
CA PHE A 207 4.63 -6.27 -11.89
C PHE A 207 4.89 -4.78 -11.63
N ILE A 208 6.16 -4.42 -11.60
CA ILE A 208 6.62 -3.06 -11.34
C ILE A 208 7.60 -2.63 -12.41
N LYS A 209 7.44 -1.40 -12.89
CA LYS A 209 8.41 -0.71 -13.74
C LYS A 209 8.77 0.61 -13.09
N SER A 210 10.03 0.94 -13.02
CA SER A 210 10.47 2.18 -12.43
C SER A 210 11.77 2.67 -13.06
N LYS A 211 11.96 3.98 -13.00
CA LYS A 211 13.21 4.65 -13.33
C LYS A 211 13.52 5.66 -12.23
N ILE A 212 14.72 5.58 -11.67
CA ILE A 212 15.14 6.46 -10.58
C ILE A 212 14.99 7.93 -10.98
N ASN A 213 14.49 8.75 -10.07
CA ASN A 213 14.20 10.18 -10.23
C ASN A 213 13.23 10.52 -11.39
N CYS A 214 12.48 9.53 -11.88
CA CYS A 214 11.53 9.74 -12.97
C CYS A 214 10.12 9.25 -12.62
N TYR A 215 9.98 7.95 -12.31
CA TYR A 215 8.65 7.38 -12.09
C TYR A 215 8.71 6.00 -11.42
N THR A 216 7.58 5.62 -10.83
CA THR A 216 7.23 4.23 -10.51
C THR A 216 5.86 3.90 -11.08
N ALA A 217 5.70 2.72 -11.65
CA ALA A 217 4.44 2.18 -12.15
C ALA A 217 4.27 0.76 -11.65
N VAL A 218 3.24 0.52 -10.82
CA VAL A 218 2.83 -0.80 -10.36
C VAL A 218 1.57 -1.20 -11.11
N SER A 219 1.57 -2.39 -11.67
CA SER A 219 0.44 -2.90 -12.47
C SER A 219 -0.04 -4.23 -11.93
N ILE A 220 -1.36 -4.41 -11.87
CA ILE A 220 -2.04 -5.65 -11.50
C ILE A 220 -2.88 -6.11 -12.66
N GLY A 221 -2.75 -7.39 -13.03
CA GLY A 221 -3.55 -8.03 -14.06
C GLY A 221 -4.62 -8.93 -13.45
N PHE A 222 -5.88 -8.67 -13.83
CA PHE A 222 -7.06 -9.42 -13.43
C PHE A 222 -7.54 -10.28 -14.59
N PRO A 223 -7.53 -11.63 -14.47
CA PRO A 223 -7.91 -12.52 -15.56
C PRO A 223 -9.43 -12.54 -15.82
N ASN A 224 -10.23 -12.26 -14.80
CA ASN A 224 -11.70 -12.32 -14.87
C ASN A 224 -12.28 -10.93 -14.65
N PHE A 225 -12.69 -10.28 -15.74
CA PHE A 225 -13.25 -8.93 -15.70
C PHE A 225 -14.43 -8.78 -16.68
N SER A 226 -15.25 -7.76 -16.49
CA SER A 226 -16.24 -7.31 -17.44
C SER A 226 -16.35 -5.78 -17.47
N ASP A 227 -16.87 -5.23 -18.55
CA ASP A 227 -17.22 -3.82 -18.71
C ASP A 227 -18.64 -3.50 -18.23
N LYS A 228 -19.40 -4.53 -17.84
CA LYS A 228 -20.77 -4.42 -17.34
C LYS A 228 -20.91 -5.11 -15.99
N LYS A 229 -21.85 -4.62 -15.18
CA LYS A 229 -22.24 -5.29 -13.95
C LYS A 229 -22.92 -6.61 -14.33
N ILE A 230 -22.35 -7.72 -13.89
CA ILE A 230 -22.89 -9.08 -14.05
C ILE A 230 -23.94 -9.33 -12.97
#